data_bc73867484f76fe66e635fed7e8a7928
#
_entry.id   bc73867484f76fe66e635fed7e8a7928
#
_cell.length_a   1.000
_cell.length_b   1.000
_cell.length_c   1.000
_cell.angle_alpha   90.00
_cell.angle_beta   90.00
_cell.angle_gamma   90.00
#
_symmetry.space_group_name_H-M   'P 1'
#
loop_
_entity.id
_entity.type
_entity.pdbx_description
1 polymer ?
#
loop_
_entity_poly.entity_id
_entity_poly.type
_entity_poly.pdbx_seq_one_letter_code
_entity_poly.pdbx_strand_id
1 'polypeptide(L)'
;DGAGATILEKVNENGGIINHKSSTFTSSDEIDFLSVEKSYKIENNNQFIKMKGRKVYEFALRNVPLAMKSCLDDSSFNINQVKKIFIHQANKKMDHAILNRFYKLYNSIPSEGVMPMLIEFLGNSSVATVPTLYDQVLRKKLKNHSLSKGDIVLFASVGAGMNVNAITYQV
;
A
#
# COMPACT_ATOMS: atom_id res chain seq x y z
N ASP A 1 13.20 -10.27 -7.58
CA ASP A 1 12.25 -9.75 -8.58
C ASP A 1 10.87 -10.36 -8.37
N GLY A 2 9.82 -9.59 -8.68
CA GLY A 2 8.44 -10.02 -8.56
C GLY A 2 7.59 -9.47 -9.69
N ALA A 3 6.52 -10.21 -10.03
CA ALA A 3 5.52 -9.76 -10.98
C ALA A 3 4.12 -10.06 -10.44
N GLY A 4 3.19 -9.17 -10.70
CA GLY A 4 1.79 -9.33 -10.37
C GLY A 4 0.91 -9.06 -11.60
N ALA A 5 -0.08 -9.90 -11.80
CA ALA A 5 -1.09 -9.72 -12.85
C ALA A 5 -2.48 -9.82 -12.24
N THR A 6 -3.35 -8.90 -12.61
CA THR A 6 -4.74 -8.87 -12.14
C THR A 6 -5.67 -8.72 -13.34
N ILE A 7 -6.66 -9.58 -13.41
CA ILE A 7 -7.75 -9.47 -14.41
C ILE A 7 -8.92 -8.77 -13.73
N LEU A 8 -9.38 -7.69 -14.33
CA LEU A 8 -10.58 -6.96 -13.91
C LEU A 8 -11.70 -7.22 -14.90
N GLU A 9 -12.85 -7.59 -14.38
CA GLU A 9 -14.06 -7.78 -15.19
C GLU A 9 -15.27 -7.14 -14.51
N LYS A 10 -16.25 -6.74 -15.32
CA LYS A 10 -17.52 -6.25 -14.79
C LYS A 10 -18.33 -7.42 -14.29
N VAL A 11 -18.72 -7.39 -13.03
CA VAL A 11 -19.64 -8.38 -12.44
C VAL A 11 -20.98 -7.74 -12.10
N ASN A 12 -22.05 -8.56 -12.09
CA ASN A 12 -23.40 -8.12 -11.72
C ASN A 12 -23.72 -8.43 -10.24
N GLU A 13 -22.73 -8.88 -9.48
CA GLU A 13 -22.85 -9.19 -8.06
C GLU A 13 -22.40 -8.01 -7.20
N ASN A 14 -22.83 -8.01 -5.93
CA ASN A 14 -22.31 -7.08 -4.93
C ASN A 14 -20.86 -7.44 -4.60
N GLY A 15 -19.98 -6.45 -4.57
CA GLY A 15 -18.55 -6.61 -4.27
C GLY A 15 -17.65 -5.93 -5.30
N GLY A 16 -16.36 -6.23 -5.23
CA GLY A 16 -15.38 -5.62 -6.11
C GLY A 16 -14.83 -4.29 -5.58
N ILE A 17 -14.38 -3.43 -6.48
CA ILE A 17 -13.87 -2.09 -6.13
C ILE A 17 -15.03 -1.19 -5.75
N ILE A 18 -15.12 -0.84 -4.48
CA ILE A 18 -16.17 0.03 -3.93
C ILE A 18 -15.80 1.50 -4.10
N ASN A 19 -14.56 1.85 -3.79
CA ASN A 19 -14.04 3.20 -3.94
C ASN A 19 -12.53 3.19 -4.14
N HIS A 20 -12.01 4.25 -4.74
CA HIS A 20 -10.58 4.43 -4.91
C HIS A 20 -10.17 5.90 -4.78
N LYS A 21 -8.94 6.12 -4.34
CA LYS A 21 -8.29 7.43 -4.30
C LYS A 21 -6.90 7.31 -4.91
N SER A 22 -6.57 8.26 -5.77
CA SER A 22 -5.25 8.39 -6.36
C SER A 22 -4.82 9.85 -6.25
N SER A 23 -3.61 10.08 -5.78
CA SER A 23 -3.06 11.44 -5.65
C SER A 23 -1.61 11.46 -6.08
N THR A 24 -1.26 12.42 -6.91
CA THR A 24 0.10 12.67 -7.37
C THR A 24 0.60 13.98 -6.81
N PHE A 25 1.80 13.98 -6.25
CA PHE A 25 2.46 15.12 -5.63
C PHE A 25 3.71 15.45 -6.44
N THR A 26 3.67 16.56 -7.16
CA THR A 26 4.70 16.98 -8.13
C THR A 26 5.31 18.32 -7.75
N SER A 27 5.31 18.70 -6.48
CA SER A 27 6.04 19.90 -6.06
C SER A 27 7.54 19.75 -6.31
N SER A 28 8.25 20.87 -6.35
CA SER A 28 9.69 20.92 -6.64
C SER A 28 10.54 20.01 -5.75
N ASP A 29 10.07 19.72 -4.53
CA ASP A 29 10.80 18.88 -3.59
C ASP A 29 10.45 17.39 -3.73
N GLU A 30 9.17 17.08 -3.97
CA GLU A 30 8.65 15.71 -3.93
C GLU A 30 8.99 14.91 -5.19
N ILE A 31 9.11 15.60 -6.33
CA ILE A 31 9.47 14.96 -7.60
C ILE A 31 10.83 14.25 -7.56
N ASP A 32 11.74 14.77 -6.73
CA ASP A 32 13.10 14.25 -6.59
C ASP A 32 13.31 13.30 -5.40
N PHE A 33 12.23 12.86 -4.72
CA PHE A 33 12.38 11.91 -3.61
C PHE A 33 12.83 10.54 -4.08
N LEU A 34 12.46 10.17 -5.29
CA LEU A 34 12.90 8.99 -6.02
C LEU A 34 13.27 9.42 -7.45
N SER A 35 14.52 9.26 -7.82
CA SER A 35 15.07 9.69 -9.11
C SER A 35 15.98 8.61 -9.69
N VAL A 36 16.30 8.77 -10.97
CA VAL A 36 17.31 7.96 -11.66
C VAL A 36 18.43 8.90 -12.11
N GLU A 37 19.61 8.75 -11.52
CA GLU A 37 20.74 9.67 -11.69
C GLU A 37 22.06 8.91 -11.82
N LYS A 38 23.11 9.61 -12.30
CA LYS A 38 24.48 9.07 -12.31
C LYS A 38 24.98 8.78 -10.89
N SER A 39 25.92 7.85 -10.77
CA SER A 39 26.60 7.59 -9.50
C SER A 39 27.36 8.81 -9.00
N TYR A 40 27.36 9.05 -7.69
CA TYR A 40 28.24 10.04 -7.05
C TYR A 40 29.68 9.54 -6.87
N LYS A 41 29.94 8.24 -7.03
CA LYS A 41 31.22 7.60 -6.70
C LYS A 41 31.91 6.98 -7.91
N ILE A 42 31.20 6.76 -9.00
CA ILE A 42 31.70 6.03 -10.16
C ILE A 42 31.55 6.94 -11.39
N GLU A 43 32.65 7.31 -12.00
CA GLU A 43 32.67 8.05 -13.25
C GLU A 43 32.33 7.11 -14.43
N ASN A 44 31.06 6.87 -14.63
CA ASN A 44 30.53 6.17 -15.78
C ASN A 44 29.18 6.78 -16.19
N ASN A 45 28.64 6.34 -17.31
CA ASN A 45 27.35 6.81 -17.81
C ASN A 45 26.16 6.00 -17.27
N ASN A 46 26.40 5.06 -16.36
CA ASN A 46 25.33 4.25 -15.79
C ASN A 46 24.49 5.11 -14.86
N GLN A 47 23.19 4.88 -14.93
CA GLN A 47 22.19 5.51 -14.07
C GLN A 47 21.76 4.55 -12.97
N PHE A 48 21.49 5.11 -11.81
CA PHE A 48 21.12 4.35 -10.60
C PHE A 48 19.89 4.97 -9.96
N ILE A 49 19.05 4.14 -9.39
CA ILE A 49 17.92 4.60 -8.56
C ILE A 49 18.49 5.30 -7.33
N LYS A 50 18.06 6.52 -7.10
CA LYS A 50 18.36 7.33 -5.92
C LYS A 50 17.09 7.51 -5.10
N MET A 51 17.24 7.50 -3.79
CA MET A 51 16.11 7.71 -2.88
C MET A 51 16.53 8.60 -1.72
N LYS A 52 15.78 9.68 -1.50
CA LYS A 52 15.88 10.51 -0.30
C LYS A 52 15.09 9.84 0.83
N GLY A 53 15.61 8.74 1.37
CA GLY A 53 14.90 7.78 2.22
C GLY A 53 14.11 8.40 3.36
N ARG A 54 14.69 9.38 4.09
CA ARG A 54 13.99 10.10 5.16
C ARG A 54 12.77 10.88 4.63
N LYS A 55 12.90 11.55 3.49
CA LYS A 55 11.82 12.31 2.87
C LYS A 55 10.68 11.40 2.39
N VAL A 56 11.03 10.28 1.76
CA VAL A 56 10.06 9.24 1.37
C VAL A 56 9.32 8.69 2.59
N TYR A 57 10.04 8.41 3.67
CA TYR A 57 9.43 7.94 4.92
C TYR A 57 8.45 8.94 5.52
N GLU A 58 8.87 10.21 5.68
CA GLU A 58 8.02 11.29 6.20
C GLU A 58 6.78 11.53 5.32
N PHE A 59 6.98 11.48 4.00
CA PHE A 59 5.90 11.61 3.01
C PHE A 59 4.89 10.47 3.13
N ALA A 60 5.34 9.21 3.16
CA ALA A 60 4.48 8.05 3.26
C ALA A 60 3.64 8.07 4.54
N LEU A 61 4.27 8.38 5.69
CA LEU A 61 3.59 8.45 6.97
C LEU A 61 2.53 9.57 7.04
N ARG A 62 2.69 10.63 6.27
CA ARG A 62 1.73 11.73 6.22
C ARG A 62 0.58 11.42 5.27
N ASN A 63 0.88 10.98 4.05
CA ASN A 63 -0.08 10.98 2.96
C ASN A 63 -0.83 9.64 2.80
N VAL A 64 -0.19 8.49 3.06
CA VAL A 64 -0.85 7.19 2.88
C VAL A 64 -2.03 7.00 3.85
N PRO A 65 -1.90 7.29 5.16
CA PRO A 65 -3.05 7.18 6.08
C PRO A 65 -4.21 8.09 5.70
N LEU A 66 -3.92 9.30 5.19
CA LEU A 66 -4.96 10.25 4.76
C LEU A 66 -5.70 9.75 3.50
N ALA A 67 -4.97 9.21 2.54
CA ALA A 67 -5.57 8.61 1.34
C ALA A 67 -6.44 7.40 1.68
N MET A 68 -5.94 6.51 2.57
CA MET A 68 -6.71 5.37 3.08
C MET A 68 -7.99 5.84 3.79
N LYS A 69 -7.87 6.85 4.65
CA LYS A 69 -9.03 7.42 5.36
C LYS A 69 -10.05 8.00 4.39
N SER A 70 -9.64 8.87 3.48
CA SER A 70 -10.54 9.45 2.48
C SER A 70 -11.21 8.37 1.63
N CYS A 71 -10.46 7.32 1.24
CA CYS A 71 -11.00 6.22 0.46
C CYS A 71 -12.06 5.42 1.23
N LEU A 72 -11.84 5.16 2.53
CA LEU A 72 -12.79 4.44 3.36
C LEU A 72 -14.01 5.30 3.71
N ASP A 73 -13.82 6.57 4.09
CA ASP A 73 -14.90 7.48 4.46
C ASP A 73 -15.87 7.75 3.29
N ASP A 74 -15.36 7.80 2.05
CA ASP A 74 -16.18 7.96 0.86
C ASP A 74 -16.83 6.62 0.39
N SER A 75 -16.58 5.53 1.11
CA SER A 75 -17.29 4.27 0.96
C SER A 75 -18.46 4.19 1.95
N SER A 76 -19.32 3.20 1.82
CA SER A 76 -20.39 2.94 2.80
C SER A 76 -19.92 2.17 4.04
N PHE A 77 -18.61 1.93 4.18
CA PHE A 77 -18.04 1.11 5.24
C PHE A 77 -17.27 1.95 6.27
N ASN A 78 -17.13 1.41 7.49
CA ASN A 78 -16.38 2.04 8.57
C ASN A 78 -15.15 1.20 8.97
N ILE A 79 -14.27 1.79 9.78
CA ILE A 79 -12.98 1.18 10.17
C ILE A 79 -13.14 -0.19 10.85
N ASN A 80 -14.21 -0.42 11.59
CA ASN A 80 -14.44 -1.69 12.31
C ASN A 80 -14.83 -2.84 11.38
N GLN A 81 -15.26 -2.53 10.15
CA GLN A 81 -15.60 -3.52 9.13
C GLN A 81 -14.40 -3.93 8.28
N VAL A 82 -13.27 -3.22 8.41
CA VAL A 82 -12.06 -3.52 7.65
C VAL A 82 -11.42 -4.80 8.18
N LYS A 83 -11.49 -5.87 7.39
CA LYS A 83 -10.97 -7.20 7.73
C LYS A 83 -9.47 -7.29 7.55
N LYS A 84 -8.94 -6.74 6.46
CA LYS A 84 -7.51 -6.75 6.12
C LYS A 84 -7.09 -5.46 5.43
N ILE A 85 -5.82 -5.12 5.62
CA ILE A 85 -5.16 -4.00 4.95
C ILE A 85 -3.92 -4.53 4.25
N PHE A 86 -3.87 -4.36 2.94
CA PHE A 86 -2.77 -4.75 2.07
C PHE A 86 -2.01 -3.49 1.64
N ILE A 87 -0.87 -3.28 2.25
CA ILE A 87 -0.03 -2.10 1.98
C ILE A 87 1.21 -2.50 1.18
N HIS A 88 1.71 -1.60 0.33
CA HIS A 88 3.04 -1.76 -0.25
C HIS A 88 4.10 -1.90 0.85
N GLN A 89 4.81 -3.01 0.87
CA GLN A 89 5.77 -3.33 1.93
C GLN A 89 7.18 -2.88 1.57
N ALA A 90 7.48 -1.63 1.86
CA ALA A 90 8.80 -1.06 1.63
C ALA A 90 9.75 -1.28 2.83
N ASN A 91 9.21 -1.20 4.04
CA ASN A 91 9.93 -1.34 5.30
C ASN A 91 8.97 -1.67 6.44
N LYS A 92 9.20 -2.77 7.17
CA LYS A 92 8.32 -3.23 8.25
C LYS A 92 7.96 -2.14 9.28
N LYS A 93 8.95 -1.33 9.70
CA LYS A 93 8.71 -0.24 10.67
C LYS A 93 7.82 0.85 10.10
N MET A 94 8.03 1.19 8.84
CA MET A 94 7.21 2.19 8.13
C MET A 94 5.78 1.70 7.97
N ASP A 95 5.59 0.46 7.58
CA ASP A 95 4.27 -0.12 7.33
C ASP A 95 3.44 -0.15 8.61
N HIS A 96 4.02 -0.56 9.75
CA HIS A 96 3.37 -0.48 11.06
C HIS A 96 3.09 0.97 11.49
N ALA A 97 3.98 1.91 11.21
CA ALA A 97 3.77 3.31 11.55
C ALA A 97 2.63 3.94 10.72
N ILE A 98 2.50 3.57 9.44
CA ILE A 98 1.38 3.95 8.58
C ILE A 98 0.07 3.38 9.14
N LEU A 99 0.04 2.09 9.46
CA LEU A 99 -1.13 1.42 10.04
C LEU A 99 -1.60 2.11 11.33
N ASN A 100 -0.68 2.34 12.26
CA ASN A 100 -1.00 2.99 13.54
C ASN A 100 -1.52 4.41 13.33
N ARG A 101 -0.94 5.18 12.41
CA ARG A 101 -1.42 6.51 12.06
C ARG A 101 -2.81 6.48 11.43
N PHE A 102 -3.07 5.52 10.56
CA PHE A 102 -4.38 5.34 9.95
C PHE A 102 -5.47 5.09 10.99
N TYR A 103 -5.25 4.12 11.90
CA TYR A 103 -6.21 3.85 12.97
C TYR A 103 -6.37 5.01 13.96
N LYS A 104 -5.29 5.75 14.24
CA LYS A 104 -5.35 6.97 15.08
C LYS A 104 -6.28 8.03 14.50
N LEU A 105 -6.44 8.14 13.18
CA LEU A 105 -7.39 9.08 12.55
C LEU A 105 -8.86 8.75 12.86
N TYR A 106 -9.13 7.55 13.37
CA TYR A 106 -10.45 7.09 13.83
C TYR A 106 -10.54 6.95 15.36
N ASN A 107 -9.53 7.45 16.10
CA ASN A 107 -9.41 7.23 17.55
C ASN A 107 -9.49 5.75 17.94
N SER A 108 -8.95 4.87 17.11
CA SER A 108 -8.98 3.41 17.23
C SER A 108 -7.58 2.82 17.21
N ILE A 109 -7.48 1.54 17.53
CA ILE A 109 -6.24 0.76 17.44
C ILE A 109 -6.42 -0.40 16.47
N PRO A 110 -5.38 -0.77 15.70
CA PRO A 110 -5.48 -1.89 14.77
C PRO A 110 -5.68 -3.22 15.52
N SER A 111 -6.58 -4.06 15.01
CA SER A 111 -6.71 -5.42 15.50
C SER A 111 -5.49 -6.26 15.11
N GLU A 112 -5.17 -7.26 15.93
CA GLU A 112 -4.08 -8.18 15.63
C GLU A 112 -4.31 -8.87 14.27
N GLY A 113 -3.27 -8.95 13.46
CA GLY A 113 -3.33 -9.60 12.15
C GLY A 113 -4.17 -8.88 11.08
N VAL A 114 -4.59 -7.62 11.29
CA VAL A 114 -5.30 -6.85 10.26
C VAL A 114 -4.42 -6.58 9.04
N MET A 115 -3.12 -6.44 9.23
CA MET A 115 -2.14 -6.22 8.15
C MET A 115 -1.23 -7.44 8.02
N PRO A 116 -1.46 -8.32 7.02
CA PRO A 116 -0.55 -9.40 6.71
C PRO A 116 0.79 -8.86 6.23
N MET A 117 1.89 -9.58 6.56
CA MET A 117 3.26 -9.16 6.23
C MET A 117 4.03 -10.30 5.56
N LEU A 118 4.75 -9.99 4.49
CA LEU A 118 5.64 -10.91 3.76
C LEU A 118 7.05 -10.37 3.56
N ILE A 119 7.31 -9.12 3.93
CA ILE A 119 8.59 -8.45 3.68
C ILE A 119 9.79 -9.18 4.28
N GLU A 120 9.60 -9.89 5.40
CA GLU A 120 10.67 -10.67 6.03
C GLU A 120 11.12 -11.87 5.19
N PHE A 121 10.26 -12.36 4.30
CA PHE A 121 10.53 -13.52 3.45
C PHE A 121 10.80 -13.16 2.00
N LEU A 122 10.06 -12.19 1.46
CA LEU A 122 10.12 -11.83 0.05
C LEU A 122 10.86 -10.51 -0.21
N GLY A 123 11.18 -9.75 0.83
CA GLY A 123 11.72 -8.40 0.69
C GLY A 123 10.70 -7.43 0.07
N ASN A 124 11.20 -6.31 -0.40
CA ASN A 124 10.40 -5.33 -1.14
C ASN A 124 10.37 -5.72 -2.63
N SER A 125 9.27 -6.29 -3.09
CA SER A 125 9.05 -6.68 -4.49
C SER A 125 8.38 -5.56 -5.32
N SER A 126 8.50 -4.31 -4.87
CA SER A 126 7.97 -3.11 -5.56
C SER A 126 6.47 -3.23 -5.86
N VAL A 127 6.07 -2.98 -7.11
CA VAL A 127 4.67 -3.00 -7.55
C VAL A 127 4.00 -4.37 -7.37
N ALA A 128 4.76 -5.46 -7.35
CA ALA A 128 4.25 -6.81 -7.14
C ALA A 128 3.87 -7.12 -5.68
N THR A 129 4.25 -6.29 -4.71
CA THR A 129 4.03 -6.56 -3.28
C THR A 129 2.54 -6.77 -2.96
N VAL A 130 1.69 -5.83 -3.34
CA VAL A 130 0.25 -5.86 -2.98
C VAL A 130 -0.46 -7.04 -3.63
N PRO A 131 -0.38 -7.28 -4.95
CA PRO A 131 -1.04 -8.43 -5.57
C PRO A 131 -0.51 -9.77 -5.06
N THR A 132 0.81 -9.90 -4.80
CA THR A 132 1.38 -11.11 -4.21
C THR A 132 0.84 -11.38 -2.82
N LEU A 133 0.80 -10.35 -1.96
CA LEU A 133 0.31 -10.47 -0.60
C LEU A 133 -1.17 -10.87 -0.57
N TYR A 134 -1.98 -10.25 -1.41
CA TYR A 134 -3.40 -10.56 -1.53
C TYR A 134 -3.62 -12.01 -2.01
N ASP A 135 -2.91 -12.45 -3.06
CA ASP A 135 -2.94 -13.84 -3.55
C ASP A 135 -2.57 -14.86 -2.47
N GLN A 136 -1.52 -14.59 -1.68
CA GLN A 136 -1.09 -15.49 -0.61
C GLN A 136 -2.16 -15.62 0.49
N VAL A 137 -2.89 -14.54 0.81
CA VAL A 137 -4.00 -14.58 1.78
C VAL A 137 -5.22 -15.31 1.20
N LEU A 138 -5.60 -15.02 -0.05
CA LEU A 138 -6.69 -15.72 -0.74
C LEU A 138 -6.46 -17.24 -0.83
N ARG A 139 -5.25 -17.65 -1.15
CA ARG A 139 -4.85 -19.06 -1.22
C ARG A 139 -4.58 -19.70 0.15
N LYS A 140 -4.83 -18.97 1.26
CA LYS A 140 -4.59 -19.44 2.63
C LYS A 140 -3.16 -19.92 2.90
N LYS A 141 -2.17 -19.36 2.19
CA LYS A 141 -0.75 -19.69 2.35
C LYS A 141 -0.10 -18.96 3.53
N LEU A 142 -0.74 -17.92 4.05
CA LEU A 142 -0.32 -17.22 5.26
C LEU A 142 -1.13 -17.70 6.46
N LYS A 143 -0.44 -18.27 7.45
CA LYS A 143 -1.09 -18.68 8.72
C LYS A 143 -1.81 -17.49 9.34
N ASN A 144 -2.97 -17.75 9.95
CA ASN A 144 -3.80 -16.76 10.66
C ASN A 144 -4.36 -15.62 9.78
N HIS A 145 -4.26 -15.76 8.45
CA HIS A 145 -4.86 -14.80 7.52
C HIS A 145 -5.77 -15.52 6.54
N SER A 146 -7.01 -15.06 6.47
CA SER A 146 -8.01 -15.55 5.52
C SER A 146 -8.97 -14.44 5.14
N LEU A 147 -9.62 -14.60 4.01
CA LEU A 147 -10.70 -13.77 3.52
C LEU A 147 -11.89 -14.65 3.13
N SER A 148 -13.08 -14.09 3.27
CA SER A 148 -14.35 -14.67 2.88
C SER A 148 -15.12 -13.69 2.00
N LYS A 149 -16.06 -14.18 1.21
CA LYS A 149 -16.96 -13.35 0.42
C LYS A 149 -17.68 -12.35 1.34
N GLY A 150 -17.66 -11.09 0.97
CA GLY A 150 -18.24 -9.98 1.72
C GLY A 150 -17.26 -9.26 2.65
N ASP A 151 -16.07 -9.81 2.92
CA ASP A 151 -15.05 -9.13 3.73
C ASP A 151 -14.59 -7.82 3.07
N ILE A 152 -14.44 -6.77 3.86
CA ILE A 152 -13.94 -5.49 3.41
C ILE A 152 -12.42 -5.43 3.60
N VAL A 153 -11.73 -5.06 2.53
CA VAL A 153 -10.27 -4.89 2.56
C VAL A 153 -9.88 -3.52 2.01
N LEU A 154 -8.75 -3.02 2.50
CA LEU A 154 -8.10 -1.83 1.96
C LEU A 154 -6.79 -2.23 1.29
N PHE A 155 -6.58 -1.71 0.09
CA PHE A 155 -5.27 -1.72 -0.56
C PHE A 155 -4.68 -0.32 -0.50
N ALA A 156 -3.37 -0.21 -0.25
CA ALA A 156 -2.69 1.07 -0.28
C ALA A 156 -1.27 0.94 -0.82
N SER A 157 -0.84 1.95 -1.55
CA SER A 157 0.51 2.01 -2.08
C SER A 157 1.05 3.43 -2.11
N VAL A 158 2.37 3.55 -2.10
CA VAL A 158 3.11 4.77 -2.34
C VAL A 158 4.26 4.46 -3.29
N GLY A 159 4.51 5.34 -4.23
CA GLY A 159 5.56 5.18 -5.23
C GLY A 159 6.15 6.51 -5.68
N ALA A 160 7.07 6.41 -6.63
CA ALA A 160 7.69 7.58 -7.25
C ALA A 160 6.65 8.52 -7.86
N GLY A 161 6.99 9.80 -7.84
CA GLY A 161 6.15 10.79 -8.46
C GLY A 161 5.88 12.05 -7.64
N MET A 162 5.70 12.12 -6.30
CA MET A 162 5.27 10.97 -5.48
C MET A 162 3.81 10.64 -5.75
N ASN A 163 3.48 9.38 -5.82
CA ASN A 163 2.10 8.92 -6.03
C ASN A 163 1.61 8.08 -4.85
N VAL A 164 0.34 8.28 -4.46
CA VAL A 164 -0.32 7.51 -3.40
C VAL A 164 -1.66 7.00 -3.92
N ASN A 165 -1.92 5.73 -3.71
CA ASN A 165 -3.18 5.10 -4.09
C ASN A 165 -3.80 4.37 -2.90
N ALA A 166 -5.12 4.39 -2.82
CA ALA A 166 -5.90 3.60 -1.89
C ALA A 166 -7.15 3.05 -2.58
N ILE A 167 -7.54 1.82 -2.25
CA ILE A 167 -8.74 1.17 -2.78
C ILE A 167 -9.47 0.51 -1.62
N THR A 168 -10.78 0.78 -1.49
CA THR A 168 -11.70 -0.01 -0.68
C THR A 168 -12.32 -1.08 -1.56
N TYR A 169 -12.19 -2.34 -1.17
CA TYR A 169 -12.62 -3.49 -1.94
C TYR A 169 -13.44 -4.45 -1.08
N GLN A 170 -14.49 -5.00 -1.64
CA GLN A 170 -15.27 -6.08 -1.03
C GLN A 170 -14.99 -7.40 -1.77
N VAL A 171 -14.56 -8.40 -1.01
CA VAL A 171 -14.20 -9.74 -1.50
C VAL A 171 -15.42 -10.50 -2.02
#